data_af98e4053b9f63016a8e0c5489ec3930
#
_entry.id   af98e4053b9f63016a8e0c5489ec3930
#
_cell.length_a   1.000
_cell.length_b   1.000
_cell.length_c   1.000
_cell.angle_alpha   90.00
_cell.angle_beta   90.00
_cell.angle_gamma   90.00
#
_symmetry.space_group_name_H-M   'P 1'
#
loop_
_entity.id
_entity.type
_entity.pdbx_description
1 polymer ?
#
loop_
_entity_poly.entity_id
_entity_poly.type
_entity_poly.pdbx_seq_one_letter_code
_entity_poly.pdbx_strand_id
1 'polypeptide(L)'
;MAPPRFGIRILNYGRDANRDGLIEQARVTEEGGYYSLWVSERLLVPHPPNQPWSKENPSCYEVLSLLSYVAALTDQVKLGTFILIAPLRNPIVLAKQVATLDALSKGRVILGLGLGWMNEEFEVSNVPLRERGARTDELIRFLREVWRKDKKTVQFEGRFTELGPTLFDPKPLQDRVPIWIGGESVPALRRAGRLGDGWLSDTWKQPARIRSGVDQISREAEANGRSIDDITISCKLVLSDFGSERASTIRKVERLREAGVSHLIVDFEHRSASDYSRKIKSFSREIMRSF
;
A
#
# COMPACT_ATOMS: atom_id res chain seq x y z
N MET A 1 16.95 12.94 -12.75
CA MET A 1 15.80 12.27 -12.09
C MET A 1 15.51 12.99 -10.78
N ALA A 2 14.24 13.22 -10.44
CA ALA A 2 13.85 13.79 -9.15
C ALA A 2 14.30 12.87 -7.99
N PRO A 3 14.49 13.40 -6.77
CA PRO A 3 14.77 12.59 -5.58
C PRO A 3 13.63 11.59 -5.33
N PRO A 4 13.94 10.38 -4.85
CA PRO A 4 12.92 9.39 -4.57
C PRO A 4 12.13 9.81 -3.30
N ARG A 5 10.84 9.49 -3.27
CA ARG A 5 10.04 9.61 -2.06
C ARG A 5 10.27 8.40 -1.18
N PHE A 6 10.36 8.60 0.14
CA PHE A 6 10.54 7.51 1.10
C PHE A 6 9.30 7.36 1.97
N GLY A 7 8.87 6.12 2.13
CA GLY A 7 7.85 5.72 3.09
C GLY A 7 8.40 4.67 4.06
N ILE A 8 7.69 4.45 5.16
CA ILE A 8 8.02 3.43 6.16
C ILE A 8 6.87 2.44 6.26
N ARG A 9 7.17 1.14 6.30
CA ARG A 9 6.23 0.11 6.71
C ARG A 9 6.30 -0.04 8.22
N ILE A 10 5.25 0.29 8.96
CA ILE A 10 5.21 0.10 10.41
C ILE A 10 4.88 -1.34 10.78
N LEU A 11 5.27 -1.75 11.99
CA LEU A 11 5.17 -3.13 12.49
C LEU A 11 3.77 -3.40 13.03
N ASN A 12 2.83 -3.74 12.17
CA ASN A 12 1.44 -4.03 12.56
C ASN A 12 1.14 -5.52 12.79
N TYR A 13 2.14 -6.38 12.72
CA TYR A 13 2.02 -7.82 12.98
C TYR A 13 3.24 -8.39 13.70
N GLY A 14 3.06 -9.57 14.30
CA GLY A 14 4.11 -10.27 15.05
C GLY A 14 4.28 -9.73 16.47
N ARG A 15 5.36 -10.16 17.13
CA ARG A 15 5.67 -9.85 18.53
C ARG A 15 5.76 -8.36 18.84
N ASP A 16 6.29 -7.59 17.91
CA ASP A 16 6.54 -6.16 18.10
C ASP A 16 5.36 -5.26 17.70
N ALA A 17 4.24 -5.87 17.26
CA ALA A 17 2.98 -5.18 17.00
C ALA A 17 2.25 -4.88 18.31
N ASN A 18 2.58 -3.77 18.92
CA ASN A 18 1.92 -3.29 20.14
C ASN A 18 1.61 -1.79 20.04
N ARG A 19 0.65 -1.34 20.84
CA ARG A 19 0.13 0.03 20.81
C ARG A 19 1.26 1.08 20.90
N ASP A 20 2.14 0.95 21.90
CA ASP A 20 3.14 1.99 22.19
C ASP A 20 4.23 2.02 21.12
N GLY A 21 4.63 0.85 20.59
CA GLY A 21 5.53 0.75 19.45
C GLY A 21 4.95 1.36 18.18
N LEU A 22 3.66 1.17 17.91
CA LEU A 22 2.97 1.76 16.76
C LEU A 22 2.88 3.28 16.87
N ILE A 23 2.55 3.82 18.06
CA ILE A 23 2.55 5.27 18.31
C ILE A 23 3.94 5.86 18.04
N GLU A 24 4.98 5.27 18.62
CA GLU A 24 6.34 5.73 18.44
C GLU A 24 6.80 5.67 16.97
N GLN A 25 6.48 4.58 16.27
CA GLN A 25 6.81 4.44 14.84
C GLN A 25 6.08 5.49 13.99
N ALA A 26 4.81 5.76 14.25
CA ALA A 26 4.06 6.80 13.55
C ALA A 26 4.68 8.19 13.78
N ARG A 27 5.00 8.52 15.05
CA ARG A 27 5.61 9.78 15.44
C ARG A 27 6.98 9.99 14.78
N VAL A 28 7.86 8.98 14.86
CA VAL A 28 9.22 9.14 14.30
C VAL A 28 9.23 9.14 12.77
N THR A 29 8.21 8.54 12.14
CA THR A 29 8.01 8.63 10.68
C THR A 29 7.62 10.05 10.28
N GLU A 30 6.66 10.64 10.97
CA GLU A 30 6.24 12.03 10.78
C GLU A 30 7.42 13.00 11.00
N GLU A 31 8.08 12.94 12.16
CA GLU A 31 9.22 13.80 12.52
C GLU A 31 10.43 13.63 11.59
N GLY A 32 10.60 12.42 11.04
CA GLY A 32 11.66 12.10 10.09
C GLY A 32 11.46 12.67 8.69
N GLY A 33 10.31 13.30 8.42
CA GLY A 33 9.98 13.87 7.10
C GLY A 33 9.74 12.83 6.02
N TYR A 34 9.29 11.64 6.38
CA TYR A 34 8.91 10.63 5.41
C TYR A 34 7.65 11.04 4.64
N TYR A 35 7.59 10.67 3.36
CA TYR A 35 6.43 10.96 2.53
C TYR A 35 5.20 10.15 2.94
N SER A 36 5.39 8.88 3.36
CA SER A 36 4.27 7.96 3.59
C SER A 36 4.57 6.91 4.66
N LEU A 37 3.49 6.43 5.29
CA LEU A 37 3.48 5.35 6.26
C LEU A 37 2.58 4.22 5.72
N TRP A 38 3.02 2.97 5.87
CA TRP A 38 2.37 1.81 5.26
C TRP A 38 2.07 0.73 6.26
N VAL A 39 0.88 0.13 6.12
CA VAL A 39 0.38 -0.96 6.98
C VAL A 39 0.02 -2.16 6.09
N SER A 40 0.45 -3.35 6.51
CA SER A 40 0.16 -4.60 5.81
C SER A 40 -1.14 -5.23 6.30
N GLU A 41 -1.82 -5.98 5.44
CA GLU A 41 -3.02 -6.73 5.83
C GLU A 41 -2.77 -8.23 5.91
N ARG A 42 -3.35 -8.81 6.94
CA ARG A 42 -3.57 -10.23 7.11
C ARG A 42 -4.84 -10.40 7.93
N LEU A 43 -5.83 -11.11 7.41
CA LEU A 43 -7.09 -11.37 8.14
C LEU A 43 -6.98 -12.60 9.01
N LEU A 44 -6.31 -13.65 8.50
CA LEU A 44 -6.08 -14.91 9.19
C LEU A 44 -4.61 -15.28 9.14
N VAL A 45 -4.17 -16.11 10.08
CA VAL A 45 -2.85 -16.73 10.08
C VAL A 45 -3.03 -18.24 9.89
N PRO A 46 -2.30 -18.87 8.93
CA PRO A 46 -2.42 -20.31 8.71
C PRO A 46 -2.10 -21.12 9.96
N HIS A 47 -2.76 -22.25 10.13
CA HIS A 47 -2.43 -23.23 11.17
C HIS A 47 -2.01 -24.55 10.53
N PRO A 48 -0.84 -25.13 10.83
CA PRO A 48 0.22 -24.54 11.68
C PRO A 48 0.83 -23.27 11.08
N PRO A 49 1.35 -22.36 11.93
CA PRO A 49 1.97 -21.12 11.46
C PRO A 49 3.16 -21.42 10.55
N ASN A 50 3.19 -20.83 9.35
CA ASN A 50 4.20 -21.10 8.32
C ASN A 50 5.21 -19.97 8.10
N GLN A 51 4.98 -18.81 8.72
CA GLN A 51 5.89 -17.67 8.67
C GLN A 51 6.64 -17.50 10.00
N PRO A 52 7.92 -17.06 9.99
CA PRO A 52 8.68 -16.88 11.22
C PRO A 52 7.97 -16.00 12.26
N TRP A 53 7.43 -14.85 11.84
CA TRP A 53 6.72 -13.92 12.72
C TRP A 53 5.43 -14.53 13.31
N SER A 54 4.71 -15.36 12.55
CA SER A 54 3.44 -15.96 13.00
C SER A 54 3.65 -17.12 13.98
N LYS A 55 4.83 -17.73 13.99
CA LYS A 55 5.20 -18.76 14.96
C LYS A 55 5.42 -18.21 16.36
N GLU A 56 5.96 -16.99 16.44
CA GLU A 56 6.21 -16.31 17.71
C GLU A 56 4.95 -15.62 18.23
N ASN A 57 4.25 -14.90 17.38
CA ASN A 57 2.99 -14.20 17.71
C ASN A 57 2.15 -14.02 16.44
N PRO A 58 0.97 -14.66 16.33
CA PRO A 58 0.11 -14.57 15.16
C PRO A 58 -0.68 -13.26 15.08
N SER A 59 -0.50 -12.32 16.00
CA SER A 59 -1.23 -11.06 16.03
C SER A 59 -0.98 -10.23 14.75
N CYS A 60 -2.06 -9.70 14.18
CA CYS A 60 -2.01 -8.75 13.07
C CYS A 60 -3.19 -7.78 13.21
N TYR A 61 -2.90 -6.48 13.31
CA TYR A 61 -3.96 -5.48 13.40
C TYR A 61 -4.61 -5.24 12.04
N GLU A 62 -5.95 -5.05 12.05
CA GLU A 62 -6.70 -4.73 10.84
C GLU A 62 -6.27 -3.38 10.26
N VAL A 63 -6.07 -3.36 8.95
CA VAL A 63 -5.33 -2.32 8.24
C VAL A 63 -6.00 -0.94 8.29
N LEU A 64 -7.32 -0.85 8.08
CA LEU A 64 -8.02 0.44 8.05
C LEU A 64 -8.30 0.98 9.45
N SER A 65 -8.57 0.11 10.41
CA SER A 65 -8.71 0.48 11.83
C SER A 65 -7.41 1.07 12.36
N LEU A 66 -6.27 0.43 12.03
CA LEU A 66 -4.96 0.93 12.42
C LEU A 66 -4.62 2.25 11.72
N LEU A 67 -4.87 2.37 10.42
CA LEU A 67 -4.62 3.62 9.69
C LEU A 67 -5.48 4.77 10.23
N SER A 68 -6.71 4.51 10.66
CA SER A 68 -7.58 5.52 11.29
C SER A 68 -6.98 5.99 12.63
N TYR A 69 -6.42 5.07 13.41
CA TYR A 69 -5.72 5.41 14.66
C TYR A 69 -4.45 6.23 14.38
N VAL A 70 -3.63 5.81 13.41
CA VAL A 70 -2.42 6.53 13.01
C VAL A 70 -2.74 7.91 12.42
N ALA A 71 -3.85 8.03 11.70
CA ALA A 71 -4.31 9.32 11.13
C ALA A 71 -4.51 10.39 12.21
N ALA A 72 -4.99 9.98 13.40
CA ALA A 72 -5.18 10.88 14.54
C ALA A 72 -3.86 11.26 15.26
N LEU A 73 -2.77 10.54 14.98
CA LEU A 73 -1.44 10.76 15.58
C LEU A 73 -0.48 11.52 14.67
N THR A 74 -0.88 11.82 13.43
CA THR A 74 -0.02 12.40 12.39
C THR A 74 -0.77 13.45 11.59
N ASP A 75 -0.06 14.41 11.00
CA ASP A 75 -0.64 15.52 10.24
C ASP A 75 -0.22 15.60 8.76
N GLN A 76 0.98 15.13 8.41
CA GLN A 76 1.58 15.34 7.08
C GLN A 76 1.76 14.04 6.29
N VAL A 77 2.22 12.98 6.96
CA VAL A 77 2.58 11.72 6.30
C VAL A 77 1.38 11.07 5.62
N LYS A 78 1.54 10.63 4.36
CA LYS A 78 0.51 9.87 3.64
C LYS A 78 0.31 8.50 4.29
N LEU A 79 -0.91 7.99 4.22
CA LEU A 79 -1.35 6.78 4.91
C LEU A 79 -1.68 5.70 3.87
N GLY A 80 -0.85 4.68 3.79
CA GLY A 80 -0.94 3.66 2.75
C GLY A 80 -1.24 2.25 3.26
N THR A 81 -1.97 1.48 2.47
CA THR A 81 -2.11 0.03 2.67
C THR A 81 -1.11 -0.72 1.79
N PHE A 82 -0.32 -1.65 2.36
CA PHE A 82 0.67 -2.46 1.63
C PHE A 82 0.49 -3.96 1.91
N ILE A 83 -0.50 -4.55 1.39
CA ILE A 83 -1.66 -4.16 0.59
C ILE A 83 -2.94 -4.51 1.34
N LEU A 84 -4.07 -3.91 0.99
CA LEU A 84 -5.40 -4.35 1.39
C LEU A 84 -5.87 -5.46 0.42
N ILE A 85 -6.45 -6.55 0.96
CA ILE A 85 -6.92 -7.68 0.16
C ILE A 85 -8.29 -7.32 -0.45
N ALA A 86 -8.25 -6.76 -1.65
CA ALA A 86 -9.38 -6.14 -2.31
C ALA A 86 -10.61 -7.06 -2.50
N PRO A 87 -10.47 -8.31 -3.02
CA PRO A 87 -11.63 -9.14 -3.34
C PRO A 87 -12.42 -9.63 -2.11
N LEU A 88 -11.84 -9.52 -0.91
CA LEU A 88 -12.49 -9.93 0.33
C LEU A 88 -13.30 -8.80 1.00
N ARG A 89 -13.34 -7.62 0.39
CA ARG A 89 -14.02 -6.46 0.95
C ARG A 89 -15.42 -6.27 0.36
N ASN A 90 -16.37 -5.93 1.22
CA ASN A 90 -17.66 -5.42 0.75
C ASN A 90 -17.42 -4.04 0.09
N PRO A 91 -17.80 -3.84 -1.19
CA PRO A 91 -17.44 -2.64 -1.94
C PRO A 91 -17.94 -1.34 -1.31
N ILE A 92 -19.20 -1.29 -0.84
CA ILE A 92 -19.77 -0.06 -0.29
C ILE A 92 -19.21 0.26 1.09
N VAL A 93 -18.93 -0.76 1.91
CA VAL A 93 -18.31 -0.58 3.22
C VAL A 93 -16.90 -0.05 3.06
N LEU A 94 -16.10 -0.65 2.16
CA LEU A 94 -14.76 -0.17 1.86
C LEU A 94 -14.77 1.26 1.31
N ALA A 95 -15.67 1.57 0.37
CA ALA A 95 -15.80 2.91 -0.18
C ALA A 95 -16.05 3.95 0.93
N LYS A 96 -16.93 3.62 1.89
CA LYS A 96 -17.26 4.48 3.03
C LYS A 96 -16.08 4.64 3.98
N GLN A 97 -15.41 3.55 4.34
CA GLN A 97 -14.25 3.57 5.25
C GLN A 97 -13.13 4.43 4.68
N VAL A 98 -12.78 4.23 3.41
CA VAL A 98 -11.70 4.98 2.76
C VAL A 98 -12.07 6.45 2.61
N ALA A 99 -13.30 6.79 2.20
CA ALA A 99 -13.75 8.18 2.09
C ALA A 99 -13.73 8.90 3.45
N THR A 100 -14.15 8.20 4.52
CA THR A 100 -14.13 8.73 5.88
C THR A 100 -12.70 8.97 6.35
N LEU A 101 -11.82 7.96 6.20
CA LEU A 101 -10.40 8.08 6.56
C LEU A 101 -9.72 9.21 5.77
N ASP A 102 -10.01 9.34 4.48
CA ASP A 102 -9.45 10.39 3.64
C ASP A 102 -9.89 11.78 4.10
N ALA A 103 -11.16 11.96 4.38
CA ALA A 103 -11.70 13.22 4.88
C ALA A 103 -11.09 13.59 6.26
N LEU A 104 -11.07 12.66 7.22
CA LEU A 104 -10.53 12.87 8.56
C LEU A 104 -9.01 13.08 8.57
N SER A 105 -8.29 12.45 7.65
CA SER A 105 -6.85 12.63 7.49
C SER A 105 -6.45 13.79 6.60
N LYS A 106 -7.38 14.65 6.19
CA LYS A 106 -7.13 15.80 5.29
C LYS A 106 -6.51 15.39 3.94
N GLY A 107 -7.00 14.32 3.33
CA GLY A 107 -6.59 13.90 1.99
C GLY A 107 -5.22 13.19 1.96
N ARG A 108 -4.93 12.35 2.95
CA ARG A 108 -3.65 11.66 3.04
C ARG A 108 -3.66 10.19 2.63
N VAL A 109 -4.79 9.61 2.26
CA VAL A 109 -4.91 8.18 1.95
C VAL A 109 -4.26 7.83 0.61
N ILE A 110 -3.55 6.70 0.59
CA ILE A 110 -3.12 5.96 -0.61
C ILE A 110 -3.63 4.53 -0.46
N LEU A 111 -4.56 4.11 -1.31
CA LEU A 111 -5.16 2.78 -1.22
C LEU A 111 -4.36 1.76 -2.06
N GLY A 112 -3.47 1.03 -1.41
CA GLY A 112 -2.74 -0.08 -2.03
C GLY A 112 -3.57 -1.36 -2.00
N LEU A 113 -3.87 -1.91 -3.17
CA LEU A 113 -4.72 -3.07 -3.36
C LEU A 113 -3.94 -4.29 -3.86
N GLY A 114 -4.23 -5.44 -3.29
CA GLY A 114 -3.74 -6.73 -3.77
C GLY A 114 -4.86 -7.77 -3.85
N LEU A 115 -4.54 -8.92 -4.45
CA LEU A 115 -5.53 -9.96 -4.71
C LEU A 115 -5.70 -10.96 -3.55
N GLY A 116 -4.76 -11.01 -2.60
CA GLY A 116 -4.71 -12.11 -1.64
C GLY A 116 -4.27 -13.45 -2.26
N TRP A 117 -3.94 -14.41 -1.40
CA TRP A 117 -3.43 -15.71 -1.83
C TRP A 117 -3.83 -16.87 -0.91
N MET A 118 -4.27 -16.59 0.33
CA MET A 118 -4.58 -17.58 1.34
C MET A 118 -6.00 -18.12 1.14
N ASN A 119 -6.14 -19.40 0.83
CA ASN A 119 -7.42 -20.03 0.53
C ASN A 119 -8.44 -19.86 1.65
N GLU A 120 -8.01 -20.04 2.91
CA GLU A 120 -8.86 -19.98 4.09
C GLU A 120 -9.54 -18.60 4.25
N GLU A 121 -8.83 -17.51 3.89
CA GLU A 121 -9.42 -16.17 3.88
C GLU A 121 -10.53 -16.05 2.83
N PHE A 122 -10.37 -16.68 1.66
CA PHE A 122 -11.37 -16.71 0.59
C PHE A 122 -12.57 -17.58 0.93
N GLU A 123 -12.33 -18.75 1.51
CA GLU A 123 -13.37 -19.68 1.90
C GLU A 123 -14.32 -19.08 2.95
N VAL A 124 -13.77 -18.52 4.05
CA VAL A 124 -14.58 -17.90 5.09
C VAL A 124 -15.33 -16.65 4.62
N SER A 125 -14.79 -15.99 3.59
CA SER A 125 -15.41 -14.82 2.97
C SER A 125 -16.42 -15.18 1.87
N ASN A 126 -16.61 -16.47 1.56
CA ASN A 126 -17.45 -16.95 0.48
C ASN A 126 -17.10 -16.32 -0.90
N VAL A 127 -15.82 -16.09 -1.15
CA VAL A 127 -15.32 -15.53 -2.42
C VAL A 127 -14.51 -16.59 -3.17
N PRO A 128 -14.92 -16.98 -4.37
CA PRO A 128 -14.13 -17.93 -5.16
C PRO A 128 -12.76 -17.35 -5.54
N LEU A 129 -11.67 -18.05 -5.17
CA LEU A 129 -10.30 -17.60 -5.40
C LEU A 129 -10.04 -17.26 -6.90
N ARG A 130 -10.64 -18.00 -7.83
CA ARG A 130 -10.54 -17.77 -9.28
C ARG A 130 -11.11 -16.43 -9.74
N GLU A 131 -12.02 -15.83 -8.98
CA GLU A 131 -12.68 -14.55 -9.31
C GLU A 131 -11.93 -13.33 -8.76
N ARG A 132 -10.90 -13.52 -7.93
CA ARG A 132 -10.22 -12.42 -7.22
C ARG A 132 -9.77 -11.28 -8.13
N GLY A 133 -9.27 -11.58 -9.32
CA GLY A 133 -8.84 -10.57 -10.30
C GLY A 133 -9.99 -9.74 -10.84
N ALA A 134 -11.06 -10.39 -11.31
CA ALA A 134 -12.24 -9.73 -11.86
C ALA A 134 -12.98 -8.90 -10.80
N ARG A 135 -13.11 -9.43 -9.57
CA ARG A 135 -13.69 -8.69 -8.43
C ARG A 135 -12.88 -7.45 -8.08
N THR A 136 -11.55 -7.54 -8.12
CA THR A 136 -10.69 -6.37 -7.85
C THR A 136 -10.81 -5.32 -8.96
N ASP A 137 -10.84 -5.73 -10.23
CA ASP A 137 -11.01 -4.82 -11.36
C ASP A 137 -12.37 -4.07 -11.27
N GLU A 138 -13.41 -4.79 -10.88
CA GLU A 138 -14.74 -4.21 -10.68
C GLU A 138 -14.78 -3.29 -9.47
N LEU A 139 -14.19 -3.70 -8.34
CA LEU A 139 -14.09 -2.89 -7.14
C LEU A 139 -13.40 -1.54 -7.42
N ILE A 140 -12.31 -1.53 -8.17
CA ILE A 140 -11.63 -0.28 -8.53
C ILE A 140 -12.58 0.66 -9.31
N ARG A 141 -13.32 0.13 -10.30
CA ARG A 141 -14.29 0.93 -11.05
C ARG A 141 -15.44 1.42 -10.17
N PHE A 142 -15.95 0.56 -9.29
CA PHE A 142 -16.96 0.93 -8.31
C PHE A 142 -16.51 2.07 -7.41
N LEU A 143 -15.31 1.97 -6.82
CA LEU A 143 -14.74 3.01 -5.97
C LEU A 143 -14.61 4.34 -6.72
N ARG A 144 -14.11 4.30 -7.97
CA ARG A 144 -14.01 5.51 -8.82
C ARG A 144 -15.36 6.14 -9.06
N GLU A 145 -16.41 5.37 -9.31
CA GLU A 145 -17.75 5.90 -9.56
C GLU A 145 -18.38 6.51 -8.30
N VAL A 146 -18.36 5.79 -7.16
CA VAL A 146 -19.01 6.28 -5.95
C VAL A 146 -18.29 7.48 -5.31
N TRP A 147 -17.00 7.66 -5.57
CA TRP A 147 -16.21 8.81 -5.09
C TRP A 147 -16.30 10.05 -5.99
N ARG A 148 -16.96 9.98 -7.11
CA ARG A 148 -17.12 11.14 -8.01
C ARG A 148 -17.78 12.33 -7.31
N LYS A 149 -17.14 13.50 -7.37
CA LYS A 149 -17.63 14.74 -6.76
C LYS A 149 -18.59 15.51 -7.67
N ASP A 150 -18.47 15.29 -8.97
CA ASP A 150 -19.32 15.93 -9.99
C ASP A 150 -20.74 15.36 -10.06
N LYS A 151 -21.00 14.25 -9.35
CA LYS A 151 -22.31 13.61 -9.27
C LYS A 151 -22.86 13.62 -7.85
N LYS A 152 -24.07 14.18 -7.67
CA LYS A 152 -24.81 14.08 -6.41
C LYS A 152 -25.33 12.66 -6.20
N THR A 153 -25.91 12.06 -7.23
CA THR A 153 -26.39 10.68 -7.23
C THR A 153 -25.41 9.79 -7.96
N VAL A 154 -25.05 8.66 -7.36
CA VAL A 154 -24.19 7.64 -7.94
C VAL A 154 -24.98 6.35 -8.19
N GLN A 155 -24.61 5.62 -9.22
CA GLN A 155 -25.14 4.31 -9.55
C GLN A 155 -24.02 3.45 -10.16
N PHE A 156 -24.12 2.16 -10.06
CA PHE A 156 -23.14 1.26 -10.61
C PHE A 156 -23.79 -0.07 -11.03
N GLU A 157 -23.44 -0.55 -12.19
CA GLU A 157 -23.84 -1.85 -12.70
C GLU A 157 -22.59 -2.67 -13.02
N GLY A 158 -22.40 -3.77 -12.32
CA GLY A 158 -21.27 -4.66 -12.45
C GLY A 158 -21.69 -6.12 -12.37
N ARG A 159 -20.73 -7.01 -12.55
CA ARG A 159 -20.99 -8.48 -12.46
C ARG A 159 -21.18 -8.93 -11.00
N PHE A 160 -20.48 -8.31 -10.07
CA PHE A 160 -20.42 -8.70 -8.66
C PHE A 160 -21.07 -7.67 -7.74
N THR A 161 -21.28 -6.46 -8.24
CA THR A 161 -21.81 -5.34 -7.45
C THR A 161 -22.81 -4.57 -8.29
N GLU A 162 -24.00 -4.39 -7.76
CA GLU A 162 -25.03 -3.52 -8.33
C GLU A 162 -25.41 -2.47 -7.30
N LEU A 163 -25.55 -1.21 -7.74
CA LEU A 163 -25.99 -0.07 -6.91
C LEU A 163 -26.95 0.77 -7.73
N GLY A 164 -28.21 0.78 -7.35
CA GLY A 164 -29.21 1.70 -7.89
C GLY A 164 -28.90 3.17 -7.55
N PRO A 165 -29.63 4.14 -8.13
CA PRO A 165 -29.41 5.56 -7.88
C PRO A 165 -29.45 5.89 -6.40
N THR A 166 -28.33 6.35 -5.83
CA THR A 166 -28.15 6.52 -4.39
C THR A 166 -27.25 7.73 -4.09
N LEU A 167 -27.45 8.37 -2.95
CA LEU A 167 -26.52 9.37 -2.42
C LEU A 167 -25.38 8.68 -1.69
N PHE A 168 -24.15 9.08 -1.99
CA PHE A 168 -22.96 8.63 -1.27
C PHE A 168 -22.20 9.84 -0.71
N ASP A 169 -22.14 9.94 0.61
CA ASP A 169 -21.48 11.03 1.34
C ASP A 169 -20.95 10.48 2.70
N PRO A 170 -19.78 10.93 3.25
CA PRO A 170 -18.91 11.91 2.63
C PRO A 170 -18.19 11.36 1.40
N LYS A 171 -17.86 12.26 0.47
CA LYS A 171 -16.87 11.98 -0.57
C LYS A 171 -15.47 12.08 0.03
N PRO A 172 -14.43 11.44 -0.54
CA PRO A 172 -13.05 11.71 -0.18
C PRO A 172 -12.71 13.20 -0.32
N LEU A 173 -11.79 13.69 0.52
CA LEU A 173 -11.30 15.06 0.38
C LEU A 173 -10.43 15.22 -0.87
N GLN A 174 -9.64 14.22 -1.22
CA GLN A 174 -8.88 14.18 -2.47
C GLN A 174 -9.84 14.14 -3.68
N ASP A 175 -9.51 14.83 -4.77
CA ASP A 175 -10.30 14.73 -6.01
C ASP A 175 -10.20 13.33 -6.62
N ARG A 176 -9.06 12.69 -6.41
CA ARG A 176 -8.81 11.31 -6.79
C ARG A 176 -7.97 10.63 -5.70
N VAL A 177 -8.56 9.72 -4.94
CA VAL A 177 -7.79 8.87 -4.01
C VAL A 177 -6.85 7.98 -4.83
N PRO A 178 -5.53 8.05 -4.61
CA PRO A 178 -4.60 7.19 -5.34
C PRO A 178 -4.84 5.71 -5.03
N ILE A 179 -5.01 4.90 -6.07
CA ILE A 179 -5.13 3.44 -5.98
C ILE A 179 -3.87 2.82 -6.55
N TRP A 180 -3.05 2.18 -5.71
CA TRP A 180 -1.83 1.51 -6.11
C TRP A 180 -2.02 0.00 -6.14
N ILE A 181 -1.50 -0.67 -7.15
CA ILE A 181 -1.72 -2.09 -7.40
C ILE A 181 -0.50 -2.89 -6.98
N GLY A 182 -0.69 -3.84 -6.07
CA GLY A 182 0.34 -4.79 -5.64
C GLY A 182 0.40 -6.05 -6.51
N GLY A 183 1.61 -6.59 -6.65
CA GLY A 183 1.87 -7.87 -7.29
C GLY A 183 2.74 -7.78 -8.55
N GLU A 184 3.38 -8.93 -8.85
CA GLU A 184 4.43 -9.05 -9.87
C GLU A 184 3.97 -9.87 -11.09
N SER A 185 2.77 -10.42 -11.07
CA SER A 185 2.24 -11.19 -12.19
C SER A 185 1.83 -10.29 -13.36
N VAL A 186 1.89 -10.83 -14.59
CA VAL A 186 1.46 -10.09 -15.78
C VAL A 186 0.05 -9.50 -15.63
N PRO A 187 -0.96 -10.21 -15.09
CA PRO A 187 -2.27 -9.61 -14.84
C PRO A 187 -2.24 -8.45 -13.83
N ALA A 188 -1.36 -8.49 -12.81
CA ALA A 188 -1.21 -7.38 -11.85
C ALA A 188 -0.58 -6.15 -12.51
N LEU A 189 0.47 -6.34 -13.32
CA LEU A 189 1.12 -5.27 -14.06
C LEU A 189 0.16 -4.62 -15.07
N ARG A 190 -0.62 -5.43 -15.79
CA ARG A 190 -1.68 -4.92 -16.67
C ARG A 190 -2.73 -4.11 -15.93
N ARG A 191 -3.14 -4.57 -14.74
CA ARG A 191 -4.08 -3.82 -13.89
C ARG A 191 -3.49 -2.51 -13.44
N ALA A 192 -2.21 -2.47 -13.05
CA ALA A 192 -1.52 -1.23 -12.67
C ALA A 192 -1.53 -0.22 -13.82
N GLY A 193 -1.18 -0.64 -15.05
CA GLY A 193 -1.21 0.23 -16.22
C GLY A 193 -2.61 0.73 -16.56
N ARG A 194 -3.60 -0.15 -16.52
CA ARG A 194 -4.97 0.14 -16.95
C ARG A 194 -5.79 0.94 -15.91
N LEU A 195 -5.69 0.61 -14.63
CA LEU A 195 -6.59 1.08 -13.58
C LEU A 195 -5.90 1.78 -12.41
N GLY A 196 -4.59 1.51 -12.19
CA GLY A 196 -3.85 1.99 -11.03
C GLY A 196 -3.29 3.40 -11.21
N ASP A 197 -3.04 4.08 -10.12
CA ASP A 197 -2.27 5.33 -10.04
C ASP A 197 -0.84 5.07 -9.53
N GLY A 198 -0.53 3.81 -9.24
CA GLY A 198 0.79 3.34 -8.86
C GLY A 198 0.90 1.82 -8.87
N TRP A 199 2.13 1.35 -8.85
CA TRP A 199 2.47 -0.07 -8.70
C TRP A 199 3.33 -0.28 -7.45
N LEU A 200 2.96 -1.29 -6.66
CA LEU A 200 3.64 -1.70 -5.42
C LEU A 200 4.41 -3.00 -5.69
N SER A 201 5.73 -2.90 -5.87
CA SER A 201 6.62 -4.02 -6.08
C SER A 201 7.28 -4.50 -4.78
N ASP A 202 7.54 -5.81 -4.67
CA ASP A 202 8.30 -6.44 -3.60
C ASP A 202 9.61 -7.11 -4.11
N THR A 203 10.05 -6.77 -5.33
CA THR A 203 11.20 -7.41 -5.99
C THR A 203 12.50 -6.58 -5.94
N TRP A 204 12.73 -5.83 -4.85
CA TRP A 204 13.88 -4.94 -4.70
C TRP A 204 15.26 -5.58 -4.94
N LYS A 205 15.39 -6.91 -4.72
CA LYS A 205 16.62 -7.67 -5.00
C LYS A 205 16.88 -7.87 -6.50
N GLN A 206 15.91 -7.59 -7.34
CA GLN A 206 15.94 -7.86 -8.78
C GLN A 206 15.54 -6.62 -9.60
N PRO A 207 16.39 -5.56 -9.68
CA PRO A 207 16.06 -4.33 -10.41
C PRO A 207 15.68 -4.55 -11.88
N ALA A 208 16.25 -5.58 -12.52
CA ALA A 208 15.90 -5.93 -13.91
C ALA A 208 14.41 -6.36 -14.03
N ARG A 209 13.85 -7.06 -13.04
CA ARG A 209 12.41 -7.40 -13.02
C ARG A 209 11.54 -6.18 -12.83
N ILE A 210 12.00 -5.21 -12.01
CA ILE A 210 11.29 -3.93 -11.85
C ILE A 210 11.24 -3.21 -13.21
N ARG A 211 12.37 -3.08 -13.91
CA ARG A 211 12.42 -2.46 -15.24
C ARG A 211 11.46 -3.14 -16.22
N SER A 212 11.51 -4.48 -16.31
CA SER A 212 10.57 -5.23 -17.15
C SER A 212 9.10 -5.02 -16.74
N GLY A 213 8.82 -4.88 -15.44
CA GLY A 213 7.49 -4.53 -14.91
C GLY A 213 7.05 -3.14 -15.36
N VAL A 214 7.93 -2.15 -15.27
CA VAL A 214 7.68 -0.77 -15.75
C VAL A 214 7.37 -0.76 -17.24
N ASP A 215 8.16 -1.48 -18.06
CA ASP A 215 7.91 -1.60 -19.51
C ASP A 215 6.53 -2.23 -19.80
N GLN A 216 6.11 -3.23 -19.03
CA GLN A 216 4.81 -3.85 -19.18
C GLN A 216 3.67 -2.89 -18.77
N ILE A 217 3.85 -2.15 -17.67
CA ILE A 217 2.89 -1.15 -17.19
C ILE A 217 2.75 -0.02 -18.21
N SER A 218 3.87 0.47 -18.76
CA SER A 218 3.88 1.53 -19.79
C SER A 218 3.07 1.13 -21.02
N ARG A 219 3.35 -0.03 -21.59
CA ARG A 219 2.60 -0.55 -22.75
C ARG A 219 1.10 -0.65 -22.49
N GLU A 220 0.72 -1.12 -21.31
CA GLU A 220 -0.69 -1.26 -20.95
C GLU A 220 -1.36 0.10 -20.68
N ALA A 221 -0.62 1.05 -20.10
CA ALA A 221 -1.09 2.42 -19.90
C ALA A 221 -1.35 3.12 -21.25
N GLU A 222 -0.38 3.07 -22.14
CA GLU A 222 -0.49 3.63 -23.51
C GLU A 222 -1.65 3.05 -24.30
N ALA A 223 -1.84 1.72 -24.24
CA ALA A 223 -2.98 1.03 -24.87
C ALA A 223 -4.35 1.45 -24.31
N ASN A 224 -4.37 2.09 -23.13
CA ASN A 224 -5.58 2.62 -22.51
C ASN A 224 -5.60 4.15 -22.44
N GLY A 225 -4.80 4.85 -23.26
CA GLY A 225 -4.79 6.31 -23.37
C GLY A 225 -4.22 7.03 -22.13
N ARG A 226 -3.32 6.36 -21.38
CA ARG A 226 -2.68 6.90 -20.17
C ARG A 226 -1.17 7.01 -20.36
N SER A 227 -0.51 7.85 -19.57
CA SER A 227 0.95 7.93 -19.51
C SER A 227 1.50 7.09 -18.34
N ILE A 228 2.71 6.57 -18.52
CA ILE A 228 3.48 5.97 -17.40
C ILE A 228 3.82 7.02 -16.33
N ASP A 229 3.94 8.29 -16.72
CA ASP A 229 4.23 9.40 -15.81
C ASP A 229 3.11 9.65 -14.80
N ASP A 230 1.88 9.18 -15.10
CA ASP A 230 0.74 9.23 -14.18
C ASP A 230 0.77 8.09 -13.15
N ILE A 231 1.74 7.17 -13.24
CA ILE A 231 1.78 5.94 -12.45
C ILE A 231 3.03 5.92 -11.57
N THR A 232 2.84 6.06 -10.26
CA THR A 232 3.96 5.98 -9.31
C THR A 232 4.53 4.56 -9.25
N ILE A 233 5.81 4.41 -9.53
CA ILE A 233 6.50 3.13 -9.36
C ILE A 233 7.08 3.06 -7.96
N SER A 234 6.49 2.21 -7.13
CA SER A 234 6.90 2.01 -5.74
C SER A 234 7.49 0.63 -5.52
N CYS A 235 8.54 0.55 -4.70
CA CYS A 235 9.16 -0.71 -4.34
C CYS A 235 9.41 -0.78 -2.83
N LYS A 236 9.13 -1.95 -2.23
CA LYS A 236 9.55 -2.23 -0.86
C LYS A 236 11.05 -2.49 -0.86
N LEU A 237 11.80 -1.81 0.01
CA LEU A 237 13.22 -1.99 0.25
C LEU A 237 13.45 -2.52 1.65
N VAL A 238 13.86 -3.79 1.77
CA VAL A 238 14.21 -4.41 3.06
C VAL A 238 15.70 -4.23 3.33
N LEU A 239 16.03 -3.71 4.50
CA LEU A 239 17.39 -3.45 4.96
C LEU A 239 17.70 -4.32 6.18
N SER A 240 18.50 -5.39 5.96
CA SER A 240 18.93 -6.31 7.03
C SER A 240 20.00 -5.69 7.94
N ASP A 241 21.00 -5.06 7.35
CA ASP A 241 22.20 -4.56 8.07
C ASP A 241 22.27 -3.03 8.09
N PHE A 242 21.10 -2.37 8.26
CA PHE A 242 21.09 -0.92 8.32
C PHE A 242 21.82 -0.41 9.57
N GLY A 243 22.85 0.40 9.35
CA GLY A 243 23.71 0.97 10.40
C GLY A 243 25.20 0.70 10.19
N SER A 244 25.59 -0.38 9.49
CA SER A 244 27.00 -0.69 9.17
C SER A 244 27.43 -0.26 7.76
N GLU A 245 26.47 -0.01 6.83
CA GLU A 245 26.78 0.16 5.42
C GLU A 245 25.97 1.27 4.73
N ARG A 246 26.16 2.53 5.16
CA ARG A 246 25.52 3.71 4.51
C ARG A 246 25.71 3.71 2.99
N ALA A 247 26.94 3.54 2.51
CA ALA A 247 27.27 3.54 1.08
C ALA A 247 26.56 2.41 0.30
N SER A 248 26.42 1.23 0.90
CA SER A 248 25.68 0.11 0.31
C SER A 248 24.18 0.44 0.18
N THR A 249 23.59 1.06 1.21
CA THR A 249 22.19 1.48 1.19
C THR A 249 21.94 2.53 0.09
N ILE A 250 22.81 3.53 -0.02
CA ILE A 250 22.72 4.54 -1.10
C ILE A 250 22.77 3.87 -2.47
N ARG A 251 23.74 2.97 -2.71
CA ARG A 251 23.82 2.23 -3.98
C ARG A 251 22.58 1.39 -4.28
N LYS A 252 21.95 0.79 -3.25
CA LYS A 252 20.68 0.05 -3.42
C LYS A 252 19.56 0.98 -3.89
N VAL A 253 19.42 2.15 -3.27
CA VAL A 253 18.43 3.18 -3.67
C VAL A 253 18.68 3.65 -5.09
N GLU A 254 19.93 3.96 -5.46
CA GLU A 254 20.29 4.40 -6.81
C GLU A 254 19.92 3.36 -7.87
N ARG A 255 20.27 2.09 -7.67
CA ARG A 255 19.91 1.01 -8.59
C ARG A 255 18.40 0.86 -8.79
N LEU A 256 17.63 1.05 -7.74
CA LEU A 256 16.17 1.01 -7.83
C LEU A 256 15.63 2.22 -8.60
N ARG A 257 16.19 3.41 -8.39
CA ARG A 257 15.86 4.62 -9.15
C ARG A 257 16.18 4.44 -10.66
N GLU A 258 17.33 3.88 -10.97
CA GLU A 258 17.72 3.55 -12.37
C GLU A 258 16.78 2.52 -13.00
N ALA A 259 16.10 1.69 -12.20
CA ALA A 259 15.07 0.77 -12.65
C ALA A 259 13.68 1.43 -12.80
N GLY A 260 13.54 2.73 -12.52
CA GLY A 260 12.30 3.48 -12.67
C GLY A 260 11.53 3.71 -11.35
N VAL A 261 12.08 3.29 -10.20
CA VAL A 261 11.40 3.48 -8.90
C VAL A 261 11.46 4.95 -8.49
N SER A 262 10.30 5.54 -8.23
CA SER A 262 10.14 6.91 -7.73
C SER A 262 9.73 7.00 -6.26
N HIS A 263 9.29 5.88 -5.68
CA HIS A 263 8.89 5.78 -4.29
C HIS A 263 9.41 4.49 -3.65
N LEU A 264 9.97 4.57 -2.44
CA LEU A 264 10.52 3.43 -1.70
C LEU A 264 9.81 3.26 -0.37
N ILE A 265 9.27 2.07 -0.12
CA ILE A 265 8.73 1.67 1.18
C ILE A 265 9.84 0.94 1.94
N VAL A 266 10.47 1.62 2.88
CA VAL A 266 11.57 1.07 3.65
C VAL A 266 11.05 0.20 4.78
N ASP A 267 11.69 -0.94 4.94
CA ASP A 267 11.45 -1.92 5.99
C ASP A 267 12.79 -2.38 6.56
N PHE A 268 12.89 -2.56 7.87
CA PHE A 268 14.13 -2.95 8.52
C PHE A 268 13.98 -4.31 9.19
N GLU A 269 14.97 -5.18 9.06
CA GLU A 269 15.15 -6.25 10.04
C GLU A 269 15.44 -5.62 11.40
N HIS A 270 14.84 -6.15 12.46
CA HIS A 270 14.85 -5.53 13.78
C HIS A 270 14.84 -6.57 14.90
N ARG A 271 15.30 -6.13 16.06
CA ARG A 271 15.36 -6.95 17.29
C ARG A 271 14.18 -6.63 18.23
N SER A 272 13.62 -5.44 18.12
CA SER A 272 12.49 -4.94 18.92
C SER A 272 11.83 -3.75 18.24
N ALA A 273 10.64 -3.36 18.69
CA ALA A 273 9.95 -2.15 18.24
C ALA A 273 10.79 -0.88 18.43
N SER A 274 11.53 -0.77 19.54
CA SER A 274 12.42 0.37 19.82
C SER A 274 13.65 0.39 18.89
N ASP A 275 14.20 -0.76 18.53
CA ASP A 275 15.27 -0.87 17.54
C ASP A 275 14.76 -0.41 16.17
N TYR A 276 13.55 -0.81 15.79
CA TYR A 276 12.90 -0.37 14.55
C TYR A 276 12.74 1.15 14.50
N SER A 277 12.18 1.76 15.55
CA SER A 277 12.00 3.22 15.66
C SER A 277 13.33 3.98 15.57
N ARG A 278 14.40 3.45 16.18
CA ARG A 278 15.75 4.02 16.07
C ARG A 278 16.25 3.98 14.62
N LYS A 279 16.05 2.87 13.91
CA LYS A 279 16.42 2.72 12.49
C LYS A 279 15.66 3.69 11.59
N ILE A 280 14.38 3.93 11.84
CA ILE A 280 13.60 4.97 11.15
C ILE A 280 14.28 6.34 11.32
N LYS A 281 14.60 6.74 12.56
CA LYS A 281 15.29 8.00 12.85
C LYS A 281 16.66 8.13 12.18
N SER A 282 17.45 7.05 12.18
CA SER A 282 18.78 7.05 11.56
C SER A 282 18.70 7.13 10.05
N PHE A 283 17.80 6.38 9.41
CA PHE A 283 17.62 6.40 7.97
C PHE A 283 17.25 7.78 7.42
N SER A 284 16.36 8.51 8.10
CA SER A 284 15.99 9.86 7.68
C SER A 284 17.19 10.82 7.74
N ARG A 285 18.02 10.70 8.76
CA ARG A 285 19.20 11.58 8.94
C ARG A 285 20.37 11.23 8.03
N GLU A 286 20.59 9.94 7.79
CA GLU A 286 21.83 9.45 7.14
C GLU A 286 21.65 9.15 5.66
N ILE A 287 20.44 8.73 5.24
CA ILE A 287 20.18 8.29 3.87
C ILE A 287 19.32 9.28 3.11
N MET A 288 18.17 9.70 3.65
CA MET A 288 17.26 10.58 2.90
C MET A 288 17.91 11.90 2.49
N ARG A 289 18.79 12.45 3.34
CA ARG A 289 19.55 13.68 3.05
C ARG A 289 20.58 13.54 1.92
N SER A 290 20.83 12.34 1.44
CA SER A 290 21.77 12.10 0.33
C SER A 290 21.10 12.20 -1.03
N PHE A 291 19.79 12.38 -1.07
CA PHE A 291 18.95 12.50 -2.25
C PHE A 291 18.15 13.80 -2.25
#